data_19e5824aca19669affb3df282400277a
#
_entry.id   19e5824aca19669affb3df282400277a
#
_cell.length_a   1.000
_cell.length_b   1.000
_cell.length_c   1.000
_cell.angle_alpha   90.00
_cell.angle_beta   90.00
_cell.angle_gamma   90.00
#
_symmetry.space_group_name_H-M   'P 1'
#
loop_
_entity.id
_entity.type
_entity.pdbx_description
1 polymer ?
#
loop_
_entity_poly.entity_id
_entity_poly.type
_entity_poly.pdbx_seq_one_letter_code
_entity_poly.pdbx_strand_id
1 'polypeptide(L)'
;MEHDQTGGFQMRNAASASIYDCLNYFMMEETLTGNDKWYCSKCKDHVTAQKKMEVYKAPDYLIIHLKRFSHQRNVMFGSRKLNDFINFPVNGLDMGPYVIDAQDSGNDCIYDLYAVSNHFGSLHGGHYTAFAKNPLYQKWFNFDDTDVDRATESDVVTKAAYVLFYRKRDANL
;
A
#
# COMPACT_ATOMS: atom_id res chain seq x y z
N MET A 1 -30.41 11.33 -18.73
CA MET A 1 -29.73 10.03 -18.68
C MET A 1 -28.27 10.30 -18.37
N GLU A 2 -27.95 10.36 -17.10
CA GLU A 2 -26.59 10.59 -16.62
C GLU A 2 -25.90 9.24 -16.40
N HIS A 3 -24.87 8.98 -17.19
CA HIS A 3 -24.01 7.83 -16.97
C HIS A 3 -23.11 8.12 -15.77
N ASP A 4 -23.47 7.51 -14.64
CA ASP A 4 -22.61 7.35 -13.49
C ASP A 4 -21.46 6.39 -13.86
N GLN A 5 -20.31 6.95 -14.18
CA GLN A 5 -19.05 6.20 -14.35
C GLN A 5 -18.26 6.29 -13.03
N THR A 6 -18.81 5.74 -11.96
CA THR A 6 -17.98 5.27 -10.86
C THR A 6 -17.31 3.98 -11.31
N GLY A 7 -16.19 4.12 -11.99
CA GLY A 7 -15.34 3.01 -12.40
C GLY A 7 -14.73 2.33 -11.19
N GLY A 8 -15.53 1.52 -10.49
CA GLY A 8 -15.02 0.56 -9.55
C GLY A 8 -14.12 -0.41 -10.29
N PHE A 9 -12.84 -0.44 -9.94
CA PHE A 9 -11.90 -1.44 -10.41
C PHE A 9 -12.46 -2.83 -10.04
N GLN A 10 -13.14 -3.49 -10.97
CA GLN A 10 -13.47 -4.90 -10.87
C GLN A 10 -12.18 -5.68 -11.09
N MET A 11 -11.59 -6.18 -10.00
CA MET A 11 -10.55 -7.21 -10.11
C MET A 11 -11.14 -8.38 -10.91
N ARG A 12 -10.61 -8.56 -12.11
CA ARG A 12 -10.96 -9.70 -12.97
C ARG A 12 -10.60 -10.97 -12.21
N ASN A 13 -11.51 -11.94 -12.21
CA ASN A 13 -11.37 -13.29 -11.68
C ASN A 13 -9.97 -13.86 -11.94
N ALA A 14 -9.10 -13.82 -10.94
CA ALA A 14 -7.92 -14.67 -10.84
C ALA A 14 -7.14 -14.30 -9.57
N ALA A 15 -6.40 -15.24 -9.02
CA ALA A 15 -5.25 -15.06 -8.15
C ALA A 15 -5.20 -13.74 -7.34
N SER A 16 -5.02 -13.83 -6.05
CA SER A 16 -4.88 -12.71 -5.11
C SER A 16 -4.19 -11.47 -5.70
N ALA A 17 -4.78 -10.28 -5.46
CA ALA A 17 -4.15 -9.02 -5.85
C ALA A 17 -2.75 -8.89 -5.25
N SER A 18 -1.85 -8.25 -5.96
CA SER A 18 -0.48 -8.02 -5.54
C SER A 18 -0.26 -6.58 -5.08
N ILE A 19 0.83 -6.34 -4.37
CA ILE A 19 1.27 -4.98 -4.02
C ILE A 19 1.55 -4.14 -5.28
N TYR A 20 2.01 -4.77 -6.36
CA TYR A 20 2.22 -4.09 -7.64
C TYR A 20 0.92 -3.61 -8.28
N ASP A 21 -0.18 -4.37 -8.15
CA ASP A 21 -1.50 -3.93 -8.61
C ASP A 21 -1.97 -2.71 -7.80
N CYS A 22 -1.70 -2.71 -6.48
CA CYS A 22 -2.00 -1.57 -5.62
C CYS A 22 -1.18 -0.33 -5.99
N LEU A 23 0.11 -0.48 -6.29
CA LEU A 23 1.00 0.60 -6.73
C LEU A 23 0.56 1.16 -8.09
N ASN A 24 0.25 0.30 -9.06
CA ASN A 24 -0.26 0.71 -10.35
C ASN A 24 -1.56 1.51 -10.23
N TYR A 25 -2.48 1.06 -9.38
CA TYR A 25 -3.72 1.77 -9.11
C TYR A 25 -3.49 3.12 -8.41
N PHE A 26 -2.58 3.18 -7.43
CA PHE A 26 -2.22 4.41 -6.71
C PHE A 26 -1.65 5.48 -7.63
N MET A 27 -0.89 5.08 -8.66
CA MET A 27 -0.22 5.98 -9.61
C MET A 27 -1.04 6.25 -10.87
N MET A 28 -2.23 5.66 -10.98
CA MET A 28 -3.10 5.88 -12.12
C MET A 28 -3.58 7.33 -12.17
N GLU A 29 -3.61 7.90 -13.37
CA GLU A 29 -4.15 9.22 -13.60
C GLU A 29 -5.67 9.23 -13.36
N GLU A 30 -6.15 10.20 -12.60
CA GLU A 30 -7.56 10.42 -12.31
C GLU A 30 -8.03 11.78 -12.81
N THR A 31 -9.28 11.83 -13.31
CA THR A 31 -9.90 13.09 -13.71
C THR A 31 -10.80 13.61 -12.60
N LEU A 32 -10.47 14.77 -12.05
CA LEU A 32 -11.25 15.43 -11.00
C LEU A 32 -12.44 16.13 -11.63
N THR A 33 -13.66 15.59 -11.42
CA THR A 33 -14.92 16.10 -11.99
C THR A 33 -16.00 16.25 -10.91
N GLY A 34 -17.13 16.83 -11.25
CA GLY A 34 -18.26 16.97 -10.34
C GLY A 34 -17.90 17.73 -9.07
N ASN A 35 -18.05 17.08 -7.90
CA ASN A 35 -17.76 17.67 -6.59
C ASN A 35 -16.26 17.65 -6.23
N ASP A 36 -15.43 16.94 -6.99
CA ASP A 36 -13.99 16.82 -6.75
C ASP A 36 -13.17 17.76 -7.66
N LYS A 37 -13.82 18.68 -8.37
CA LYS A 37 -13.15 19.65 -9.22
C LYS A 37 -12.09 20.44 -8.47
N TRP A 38 -10.98 20.72 -9.16
CA TRP A 38 -9.87 21.49 -8.63
C TRP A 38 -10.16 22.99 -8.68
N TYR A 39 -9.97 23.71 -7.55
CA TYR A 39 -10.04 25.16 -7.56
C TYR A 39 -8.79 25.77 -8.22
N CYS A 40 -8.95 26.38 -9.36
CA CYS A 40 -7.88 27.05 -10.09
C CYS A 40 -7.76 28.51 -9.63
N SER A 41 -6.63 28.90 -9.04
CA SER A 41 -6.39 30.27 -8.57
C SER A 41 -6.30 31.30 -9.69
N LYS A 42 -5.96 30.87 -10.92
CA LYS A 42 -5.94 31.76 -12.11
C LYS A 42 -7.34 32.00 -12.66
N CYS A 43 -8.14 30.94 -12.80
CA CYS A 43 -9.51 31.02 -13.29
C CYS A 43 -10.47 31.51 -12.22
N LYS A 44 -10.09 31.44 -10.93
CA LYS A 44 -10.92 31.71 -9.75
C LYS A 44 -12.20 30.87 -9.73
N ASP A 45 -12.13 29.66 -10.23
CA ASP A 45 -13.26 28.73 -10.35
C ASP A 45 -12.82 27.29 -10.17
N HIS A 46 -13.81 26.39 -9.91
CA HIS A 46 -13.60 24.95 -9.85
C HIS A 46 -13.64 24.37 -11.27
N VAL A 47 -12.49 23.87 -11.72
CA VAL A 47 -12.31 23.33 -13.07
C VAL A 47 -12.02 21.83 -13.03
N THR A 48 -12.35 21.14 -14.12
CA THR A 48 -11.89 19.76 -14.34
C THR A 48 -10.38 19.75 -14.47
N ALA A 49 -9.72 18.82 -13.78
CA ALA A 49 -8.26 18.68 -13.79
C ALA A 49 -7.85 17.21 -13.83
N GLN A 50 -6.67 16.96 -14.40
CA GLN A 50 -6.02 15.65 -14.29
C GLN A 50 -5.10 15.66 -13.07
N LYS A 51 -5.14 14.56 -12.30
CA LYS A 51 -4.29 14.36 -11.13
C LYS A 51 -3.61 13.01 -11.24
N LYS A 52 -2.31 12.99 -11.00
CA LYS A 52 -1.48 11.77 -10.93
C LYS A 52 -0.59 11.83 -9.71
N MET A 53 -0.42 10.70 -9.03
CA MET A 53 0.52 10.56 -7.92
C MET A 53 1.76 9.81 -8.43
N GLU A 54 2.93 10.29 -8.06
CA GLU A 54 4.21 9.68 -8.46
C GLU A 54 5.17 9.69 -7.27
N VAL A 55 6.02 8.67 -7.19
CA VAL A 55 7.11 8.62 -6.20
C VAL A 55 8.33 9.29 -6.84
N TYR A 56 8.73 10.45 -6.32
CA TYR A 56 9.88 11.18 -6.87
C TYR A 56 11.19 10.46 -6.55
N LYS A 57 11.40 10.10 -5.28
CA LYS A 57 12.65 9.51 -4.79
C LYS A 57 12.39 8.31 -3.88
N ALA A 58 13.18 7.26 -4.05
CA ALA A 58 13.14 6.06 -3.21
C ALA A 58 13.86 6.30 -1.87
N PRO A 59 13.17 6.20 -0.71
CA PRO A 59 13.79 6.35 0.61
C PRO A 59 14.57 5.09 0.99
N ASP A 60 15.45 5.17 2.00
CA ASP A 60 16.14 4.00 2.55
C ASP A 60 15.17 3.06 3.28
N TYR A 61 14.16 3.61 3.94
CA TYR A 61 13.07 2.88 4.59
C TYR A 61 11.75 3.26 3.94
N LEU A 62 11.11 2.29 3.29
CA LEU A 62 9.83 2.45 2.62
C LEU A 62 8.72 1.86 3.48
N ILE A 63 7.72 2.66 3.81
CA ILE A 63 6.54 2.23 4.56
C ILE A 63 5.35 2.22 3.60
N ILE A 64 4.71 1.07 3.44
CA ILE A 64 3.53 0.91 2.61
C ILE A 64 2.33 0.61 3.51
N HIS A 65 1.36 1.52 3.54
CA HIS A 65 0.12 1.36 4.27
C HIS A 65 -0.98 0.87 3.33
N LEU A 66 -1.50 -0.32 3.57
CA LEU A 66 -2.65 -0.86 2.86
C LEU A 66 -3.93 -0.18 3.38
N LYS A 67 -4.54 0.69 2.57
CA LYS A 67 -5.76 1.44 2.94
C LYS A 67 -6.97 0.51 2.99
N ARG A 68 -7.09 -0.28 4.05
CA ARG A 68 -8.13 -1.29 4.21
C ARG A 68 -9.47 -0.76 4.73
N PHE A 69 -9.52 0.47 5.21
CA PHE A 69 -10.77 1.09 5.70
C PHE A 69 -11.34 2.01 4.63
N SER A 70 -12.46 1.60 4.03
CA SER A 70 -13.21 2.43 3.08
C SER A 70 -14.30 3.19 3.81
N HIS A 71 -14.37 4.50 3.56
CA HIS A 71 -15.45 5.37 4.00
C HIS A 71 -16.32 5.72 2.78
N GLN A 72 -17.44 5.03 2.60
CA GLN A 72 -18.40 5.43 1.58
C GLN A 72 -19.28 6.55 2.14
N ARG A 73 -19.13 7.77 1.60
CA ARG A 73 -19.84 8.99 2.06
C ARG A 73 -21.36 8.92 1.97
N ASN A 74 -21.95 8.01 1.20
CA ASN A 74 -23.37 7.98 0.88
C ASN A 74 -24.13 6.80 1.47
N VAL A 75 -23.56 6.01 2.38
CA VAL A 75 -24.23 4.87 3.00
C VAL A 75 -24.21 5.01 4.51
N MET A 76 -25.37 4.98 5.14
CA MET A 76 -25.58 5.23 6.58
C MET A 76 -24.81 4.26 7.52
N PHE A 77 -24.22 3.17 6.97
CA PHE A 77 -23.31 2.23 7.63
C PHE A 77 -22.10 1.90 6.75
N GLY A 78 -21.60 2.90 6.00
CA GLY A 78 -20.68 2.72 4.87
C GLY A 78 -19.19 2.52 5.20
N SER A 79 -18.83 2.28 6.45
CA SER A 79 -17.42 1.99 6.80
C SER A 79 -17.19 0.49 6.84
N ARG A 80 -16.40 -0.01 5.90
CA ARG A 80 -16.07 -1.43 5.79
C ARG A 80 -14.57 -1.63 5.80
N LYS A 81 -14.09 -2.64 6.54
CA LYS A 81 -12.72 -3.13 6.40
C LYS A 81 -12.62 -4.07 5.19
N LEU A 82 -11.67 -3.81 4.30
CA LEU A 82 -11.32 -4.68 3.19
C LEU A 82 -10.37 -5.77 3.70
N ASN A 83 -10.80 -7.03 3.58
CA ASN A 83 -10.05 -8.20 4.07
C ASN A 83 -9.46 -9.02 2.92
N ASP A 84 -9.33 -8.43 1.73
CA ASP A 84 -8.75 -9.10 0.59
C ASP A 84 -7.29 -9.43 0.84
N PHE A 85 -6.85 -10.60 0.38
CA PHE A 85 -5.46 -10.99 0.44
C PHE A 85 -4.66 -10.19 -0.59
N ILE A 86 -3.64 -9.49 -0.13
CA ILE A 86 -2.68 -8.79 -0.98
C ILE A 86 -1.35 -9.53 -0.90
N ASN A 87 -0.91 -10.06 -2.03
CA ASN A 87 0.40 -10.70 -2.12
C ASN A 87 1.49 -9.63 -2.22
N PHE A 88 2.57 -9.79 -1.45
CA PHE A 88 3.73 -8.89 -1.49
C PHE A 88 5.02 -9.69 -1.29
N PRO A 89 6.12 -9.32 -1.95
CA PRO A 89 7.39 -10.01 -1.80
C PRO A 89 8.01 -9.71 -0.44
N VAL A 90 8.51 -10.75 0.22
CA VAL A 90 9.32 -10.58 1.45
C VAL A 90 10.72 -10.11 1.07
N ASN A 91 11.25 -10.58 -0.04
CA ASN A 91 12.56 -10.18 -0.55
C ASN A 91 12.42 -9.65 -1.99
N GLY A 92 13.13 -8.58 -2.28
CA GLY A 92 13.27 -8.07 -3.65
C GLY A 92 12.04 -7.33 -4.20
N LEU A 93 11.35 -6.52 -3.39
CA LEU A 93 10.36 -5.57 -3.92
C LEU A 93 11.06 -4.58 -4.84
N ASP A 94 10.76 -4.62 -6.12
CA ASP A 94 11.29 -3.69 -7.12
C ASP A 94 10.40 -2.45 -7.23
N MET A 95 10.95 -1.32 -6.78
CA MET A 95 10.33 0.00 -6.88
C MET A 95 10.84 0.81 -8.06
N GLY A 96 11.81 0.31 -8.83
CA GLY A 96 12.39 1.01 -9.97
C GLY A 96 11.37 1.54 -10.97
N PRO A 97 10.36 0.75 -11.39
CA PRO A 97 9.32 1.20 -12.31
C PRO A 97 8.42 2.32 -11.76
N TYR A 98 8.44 2.56 -10.45
CA TYR A 98 7.55 3.49 -9.74
C TYR A 98 8.23 4.77 -9.27
N VAL A 99 9.55 4.87 -9.40
CA VAL A 99 10.36 5.99 -8.90
C VAL A 99 10.95 6.78 -10.06
N ILE A 100 10.66 8.09 -10.10
CA ILE A 100 11.12 8.96 -11.20
C ILE A 100 12.65 9.10 -11.18
N ASP A 101 13.24 9.37 -10.03
CA ASP A 101 14.69 9.60 -9.85
C ASP A 101 15.54 8.33 -10.10
N ALA A 102 14.93 7.14 -10.07
CA ALA A 102 15.65 5.89 -10.33
C ALA A 102 16.16 5.79 -11.78
N GLN A 103 15.46 6.41 -12.73
CA GLN A 103 15.85 6.38 -14.15
C GLN A 103 17.10 7.21 -14.45
N ASP A 104 17.31 8.28 -13.66
CA ASP A 104 18.44 9.21 -13.86
C ASP A 104 19.67 8.83 -13.02
N SER A 105 19.49 8.17 -11.89
CA SER A 105 20.57 7.91 -10.92
C SER A 105 21.17 6.51 -10.99
N GLY A 106 20.62 5.59 -11.80
CA GLY A 106 21.07 4.19 -11.86
C GLY A 106 20.93 3.46 -10.52
N ASN A 107 20.15 4.03 -9.61
CA ASN A 107 19.97 3.53 -8.26
C ASN A 107 19.10 2.29 -8.26
N ASP A 108 19.62 1.21 -7.71
CA ASP A 108 18.89 -0.01 -7.44
C ASP A 108 17.79 0.28 -6.42
N CYS A 109 16.51 0.20 -6.84
CA CYS A 109 15.34 0.47 -6.00
C CYS A 109 14.73 -0.83 -5.49
N ILE A 110 15.57 -1.78 -5.10
CA ILE A 110 15.18 -3.08 -4.56
C ILE A 110 15.11 -3.02 -3.04
N TYR A 111 14.02 -3.56 -2.50
CA TYR A 111 13.72 -3.53 -1.07
C TYR A 111 13.47 -4.92 -0.50
N ASP A 112 13.91 -5.13 0.73
CA ASP A 112 13.60 -6.33 1.50
C ASP A 112 12.72 -5.96 2.71
N LEU A 113 11.68 -6.77 2.93
CA LEU A 113 10.76 -6.61 4.05
C LEU A 113 11.46 -6.97 5.35
N TYR A 114 11.33 -6.12 6.37
CA TYR A 114 11.86 -6.39 7.69
C TYR A 114 10.80 -6.41 8.79
N ALA A 115 9.61 -5.85 8.54
CA ALA A 115 8.50 -5.96 9.48
C ALA A 115 7.15 -5.79 8.78
N VAL A 116 6.11 -6.36 9.40
CA VAL A 116 4.70 -6.19 9.03
C VAL A 116 3.91 -5.93 10.30
N SER A 117 3.12 -4.87 10.32
CA SER A 117 2.06 -4.70 11.31
C SER A 117 0.78 -5.32 10.77
N ASN A 118 0.19 -6.22 11.50
CA ASN A 118 -1.09 -6.84 11.22
C ASN A 118 -2.21 -6.14 11.97
N HIS A 119 -3.41 -6.16 11.41
CA HIS A 119 -4.61 -5.68 12.09
C HIS A 119 -5.74 -6.70 11.94
N PHE A 120 -6.28 -7.13 13.07
CA PHE A 120 -7.46 -7.99 13.18
C PHE A 120 -8.63 -7.16 13.68
N GLY A 121 -9.86 -7.54 13.31
CA GLY A 121 -11.08 -6.86 13.76
C GLY A 121 -11.66 -5.87 12.76
N SER A 122 -12.36 -4.86 13.26
CA SER A 122 -13.15 -3.89 12.50
C SER A 122 -12.65 -2.45 12.69
N LEU A 123 -13.41 -1.48 12.13
CA LEU A 123 -13.13 -0.06 12.31
C LEU A 123 -13.29 0.41 13.78
N HIS A 124 -14.19 -0.24 14.55
CA HIS A 124 -14.56 0.19 15.90
C HIS A 124 -13.82 -0.55 17.01
N GLY A 125 -12.98 -1.50 16.66
CA GLY A 125 -12.16 -2.25 17.61
C GLY A 125 -11.40 -3.35 16.93
N GLY A 126 -10.20 -3.58 17.36
CA GLY A 126 -9.32 -4.57 16.78
C GLY A 126 -8.10 -4.84 17.64
N HIS A 127 -7.26 -5.71 17.13
CA HIS A 127 -6.02 -6.13 17.74
C HIS A 127 -4.89 -5.99 16.72
N TYR A 128 -3.74 -5.55 17.19
CA TYR A 128 -2.53 -5.43 16.38
C TYR A 128 -1.51 -6.46 16.82
N THR A 129 -0.88 -7.12 15.86
CA THR A 129 0.31 -7.93 16.05
C THR A 129 1.39 -7.48 15.07
N ALA A 130 2.61 -7.95 15.23
CA ALA A 130 3.65 -7.65 14.29
C ALA A 130 4.51 -8.87 13.98
N PHE A 131 4.90 -9.02 12.72
CA PHE A 131 6.05 -9.83 12.36
C PHE A 131 7.26 -8.90 12.18
N ALA A 132 8.39 -9.27 12.79
CA ALA A 132 9.64 -8.55 12.57
C ALA A 132 10.82 -9.50 12.43
N LYS A 133 11.75 -9.13 11.55
CA LYS A 133 12.98 -9.87 11.30
C LYS A 133 14.10 -9.34 12.18
N ASN A 134 14.62 -10.18 13.07
CA ASN A 134 15.76 -9.78 13.89
C ASN A 134 17.01 -9.61 13.00
N PRO A 135 17.67 -8.43 13.03
CA PRO A 135 18.78 -8.12 12.12
C PRO A 135 20.04 -8.94 12.41
N LEU A 136 20.26 -9.38 13.67
CA LEU A 136 21.44 -10.16 14.05
C LEU A 136 21.30 -11.62 13.68
N TYR A 137 20.12 -12.20 13.95
CA TYR A 137 19.88 -13.63 13.72
C TYR A 137 19.24 -13.94 12.37
N GLN A 138 18.80 -12.89 11.63
CA GLN A 138 18.09 -13.02 10.36
C GLN A 138 16.85 -13.93 10.44
N LYS A 139 16.19 -13.95 11.60
CA LYS A 139 15.02 -14.79 11.88
C LYS A 139 13.80 -13.93 12.13
N TRP A 140 12.65 -14.41 11.67
CA TRP A 140 11.36 -13.80 11.91
C TRP A 140 10.79 -14.19 13.28
N PHE A 141 10.10 -13.25 13.89
CA PHE A 141 9.35 -13.42 15.13
C PHE A 141 7.98 -12.79 14.99
N ASN A 142 6.98 -13.41 15.60
CA ASN A 142 5.65 -12.85 15.82
C ASN A 142 5.61 -12.20 17.19
N PHE A 143 5.11 -10.97 17.25
CA PHE A 143 4.91 -10.19 18.47
C PHE A 143 3.41 -9.98 18.65
N ASP A 144 2.86 -10.47 19.74
CA ASP A 144 1.46 -10.35 20.13
C ASP A 144 1.40 -9.94 21.60
N ASP A 145 1.28 -8.64 21.85
CA ASP A 145 1.42 -8.01 23.18
C ASP A 145 2.71 -8.44 23.89
N THR A 146 2.60 -9.29 24.92
CA THR A 146 3.73 -9.81 25.70
C THR A 146 4.31 -11.10 25.14
N ASP A 147 3.62 -11.72 24.19
CA ASP A 147 4.01 -13.00 23.64
C ASP A 147 4.91 -12.82 22.41
N VAL A 148 6.00 -13.58 22.38
CA VAL A 148 6.98 -13.54 21.28
C VAL A 148 7.29 -14.95 20.83
N ASP A 149 6.84 -15.30 19.65
CA ASP A 149 7.03 -16.61 19.05
C ASP A 149 7.95 -16.56 17.83
N ARG A 150 8.61 -17.67 17.54
CA ARG A 150 9.34 -17.81 16.28
C ARG A 150 8.36 -17.89 15.12
N ALA A 151 8.69 -17.20 14.05
CA ALA A 151 7.96 -17.27 12.79
C ALA A 151 8.91 -17.64 11.64
N THR A 152 8.33 -18.07 10.54
CA THR A 152 9.02 -18.30 9.27
C THR A 152 8.62 -17.23 8.26
N GLU A 153 9.37 -17.12 7.18
CA GLU A 153 9.05 -16.18 6.10
C GLU A 153 7.67 -16.45 5.47
N SER A 154 7.25 -17.72 5.43
CA SER A 154 5.92 -18.09 4.94
C SER A 154 4.76 -17.63 5.82
N ASP A 155 5.01 -17.33 7.09
CA ASP A 155 3.98 -16.86 8.02
C ASP A 155 3.70 -15.36 7.90
N VAL A 156 4.60 -14.60 7.23
CA VAL A 156 4.57 -13.13 7.24
C VAL A 156 3.53 -12.56 6.29
N VAL A 157 3.28 -13.24 5.16
CA VAL A 157 2.36 -12.74 4.11
C VAL A 157 0.95 -13.23 4.38
N THR A 158 0.13 -12.41 5.05
CA THR A 158 -1.21 -12.78 5.50
C THR A 158 -2.28 -11.77 5.07
N LYS A 159 -3.55 -12.17 5.19
CA LYS A 159 -4.71 -11.27 5.01
C LYS A 159 -4.79 -10.16 6.07
N ALA A 160 -4.11 -10.35 7.22
CA ALA A 160 -4.09 -9.39 8.31
C ALA A 160 -3.08 -8.27 8.09
N ALA A 161 -2.15 -8.41 7.15
CA ALA A 161 -1.14 -7.40 6.84
C ALA A 161 -1.78 -6.04 6.61
N TYR A 162 -1.28 -5.01 7.32
CA TYR A 162 -1.86 -3.67 7.31
C TYR A 162 -0.82 -2.59 6.97
N VAL A 163 0.35 -2.65 7.59
CA VAL A 163 1.49 -1.79 7.25
C VAL A 163 2.72 -2.65 7.00
N LEU A 164 3.37 -2.43 5.87
CA LEU A 164 4.55 -3.13 5.42
C LEU A 164 5.76 -2.22 5.58
N PHE A 165 6.84 -2.73 6.17
CA PHE A 165 8.08 -2.00 6.40
C PHE A 165 9.20 -2.63 5.60
N TYR A 166 9.67 -1.92 4.61
CA TYR A 166 10.77 -2.33 3.73
C TYR A 166 12.03 -1.51 3.97
N ARG A 167 13.18 -2.13 3.81
CA ARG A 167 14.47 -1.46 3.78
C ARG A 167 15.10 -1.64 2.41
N LYS A 168 15.65 -0.56 1.87
CA LYS A 168 16.38 -0.57 0.62
C LYS A 168 17.59 -1.49 0.76
N ARG A 169 17.80 -2.32 -0.26
CA ARG A 169 18.97 -3.18 -0.34
C ARG A 169 20.16 -2.31 -0.73
N ASP A 170 21.15 -2.21 0.15
CA ASP A 170 22.38 -1.49 -0.17
C ASP A 170 23.17 -2.25 -1.23
N ALA A 171 23.59 -1.56 -2.27
CA ALA A 171 24.42 -2.14 -3.34
C ALA A 171 25.84 -2.53 -2.86
N ASN A 172 26.19 -2.21 -1.63
CA ASN A 172 27.53 -2.35 -1.04
C ASN A 172 27.57 -3.23 0.23
N LEU A 173 26.72 -4.29 0.31
CA LEU A 173 26.85 -5.33 1.34
C LEU A 173 27.19 -6.66 0.70
#